data_1ababf1a5d1a10ff6dbf04fb3d3a2624
#
_entry.id   1ababf1a5d1a10ff6dbf04fb3d3a2624
#
_cell.length_a   1.000
_cell.length_b   1.000
_cell.length_c   1.000
_cell.angle_alpha   90.00
_cell.angle_beta   90.00
_cell.angle_gamma   90.00
#
_symmetry.space_group_name_H-M   'P 1'
#
loop_
_entity.id
_entity.type
_entity.pdbx_description
1 polymer ?
#
loop_
_entity_poly.entity_id
_entity_poly.type
_entity_poly.pdbx_seq_one_letter_code
_entity_poly.pdbx_strand_id
1 'polypeptide(L)'
;MTDTQFVPDWAKGIIWYQIFPERFRNGDAANDPTAASLEGAWPHDHASPWQVHPWTADWYEHQSYERQNGRDIWFNIQRRRYGGDLQGIIDRLDYLVELGVEGLYLNVDPARRQGVHLAQ
;
A
#
# COMPACT_ATOMS: atom_id res chain seq x y z
N MET A 1 -7.26 -26.99 -24.06
CA MET A 1 -6.12 -26.86 -24.48
C MET A 1 -5.71 -25.46 -24.75
N THR A 2 -6.54 -24.70 -25.29
CA THR A 2 -6.23 -23.30 -25.47
C THR A 2 -6.10 -22.53 -24.15
N ASP A 3 -6.74 -23.00 -23.11
CA ASP A 3 -6.71 -22.32 -21.82
C ASP A 3 -5.31 -22.17 -21.26
N THR A 4 -4.47 -23.16 -21.51
CA THR A 4 -3.10 -23.12 -20.99
C THR A 4 -2.24 -22.07 -21.65
N GLN A 5 -2.69 -21.53 -22.79
CA GLN A 5 -1.93 -20.52 -23.50
C GLN A 5 -2.02 -19.13 -22.86
N PHE A 6 -3.03 -18.92 -22.01
CA PHE A 6 -3.19 -17.64 -21.32
C PHE A 6 -2.36 -17.52 -20.06
N VAL A 7 -1.86 -18.63 -19.55
CA VAL A 7 -1.05 -18.63 -18.35
C VAL A 7 0.38 -19.00 -18.74
N PRO A 8 1.34 -18.10 -18.57
CA PRO A 8 2.74 -18.41 -18.86
C PRO A 8 3.22 -19.57 -18.01
N ASP A 9 4.08 -20.40 -18.57
CA ASP A 9 4.58 -21.55 -17.83
C ASP A 9 5.32 -21.16 -16.56
N TRP A 10 6.02 -20.03 -16.58
CA TRP A 10 6.75 -19.57 -15.39
C TRP A 10 5.81 -19.27 -14.21
N ALA A 11 4.55 -18.93 -14.50
CA ALA A 11 3.59 -18.55 -13.46
C ALA A 11 2.94 -19.76 -12.79
N LYS A 12 3.16 -20.97 -13.32
CA LYS A 12 2.54 -22.18 -12.81
C LYS A 12 3.44 -22.82 -11.75
N GLY A 13 2.84 -23.19 -10.63
CA GLY A 13 3.55 -23.95 -9.60
C GLY A 13 4.59 -23.15 -8.82
N ILE A 14 4.58 -21.82 -8.91
CA ILE A 14 5.51 -20.98 -8.15
C ILE A 14 4.85 -20.48 -6.87
N ILE A 15 5.68 -19.95 -5.99
CA ILE A 15 5.21 -19.34 -4.75
C ILE A 15 4.98 -17.86 -4.99
N TRP A 16 3.72 -17.43 -4.85
CA TRP A 16 3.33 -16.05 -5.02
C TRP A 16 3.27 -15.34 -3.68
N TYR A 17 3.63 -14.07 -3.68
CA TYR A 17 3.49 -13.20 -2.52
C TYR A 17 2.69 -11.98 -2.96
N GLN A 18 1.55 -11.77 -2.31
CA GLN A 18 0.70 -10.62 -2.61
C GLN A 18 1.12 -9.44 -1.74
N ILE A 19 1.36 -8.31 -2.37
CA ILE A 19 1.83 -7.11 -1.68
C ILE A 19 0.89 -5.95 -1.96
N PHE A 20 0.52 -5.24 -0.89
CA PHE A 20 -0.02 -3.89 -1.01
C PHE A 20 1.17 -2.92 -0.88
N PRO A 21 1.63 -2.31 -1.97
CA PRO A 21 2.82 -1.45 -1.90
C PRO A 21 2.70 -0.37 -0.84
N GLU A 22 1.52 0.22 -0.71
CA GLU A 22 1.21 1.24 0.29
C GLU A 22 1.53 0.76 1.72
N ARG A 23 1.43 -0.52 1.99
CA ARG A 23 1.56 -1.11 3.32
C ARG A 23 2.81 -1.97 3.48
N PHE A 24 3.73 -1.92 2.56
CA PHE A 24 4.90 -2.79 2.60
C PHE A 24 6.15 -2.07 3.13
N ARG A 25 6.61 -1.05 2.43
CA ARG A 25 7.80 -0.29 2.83
C ARG A 25 7.87 1.02 2.06
N ASN A 26 8.26 2.08 2.76
CA ASN A 26 8.54 3.36 2.14
C ASN A 26 10.00 3.41 1.71
N GLY A 27 10.26 3.39 0.41
CA GLY A 27 11.60 3.48 -0.15
C GLY A 27 11.98 4.87 -0.63
N ASP A 28 10.99 5.72 -0.87
CA ASP A 28 11.21 7.07 -1.38
C ASP A 28 10.20 8.03 -0.77
N ALA A 29 10.62 8.71 0.29
CA ALA A 29 9.73 9.62 1.01
C ALA A 29 9.30 10.81 0.16
N ALA A 30 9.99 11.09 -0.95
CA ALA A 30 9.62 12.19 -1.82
C ALA A 30 8.26 11.98 -2.51
N ASN A 31 7.81 10.74 -2.62
CA ASN A 31 6.50 10.43 -3.20
C ASN A 31 5.43 10.12 -2.17
N ASP A 32 5.64 10.46 -0.90
CA ASP A 32 4.68 10.20 0.15
C ASP A 32 3.30 10.78 -0.18
N PRO A 33 2.24 10.08 0.24
CA PRO A 33 0.89 10.60 0.04
C PRO A 33 0.67 11.85 0.87
N THR A 34 -0.26 12.66 0.41
CA THR A 34 -0.71 13.86 1.13
C THR A 34 -2.20 13.72 1.38
N ALA A 35 -2.79 14.68 2.08
CA ALA A 35 -4.23 14.70 2.29
C ALA A 35 -4.99 14.63 0.97
N ALA A 36 -4.46 15.22 -0.10
CA ALA A 36 -5.06 15.15 -1.42
C ALA A 36 -5.14 13.73 -1.98
N SER A 37 -4.30 12.84 -1.52
CA SER A 37 -4.31 11.44 -1.94
C SER A 37 -5.56 10.70 -1.48
N LEU A 38 -6.29 11.24 -0.50
CA LEU A 38 -7.54 10.66 -0.02
C LEU A 38 -8.74 11.04 -0.86
N GLU A 39 -8.57 11.94 -1.80
CA GLU A 39 -9.67 12.41 -2.62
C GLU A 39 -10.27 11.27 -3.43
N GLY A 40 -11.60 11.18 -3.41
CA GLY A 40 -12.30 10.09 -4.07
C GLY A 40 -12.35 8.80 -3.28
N ALA A 41 -11.73 8.74 -2.11
CA ALA A 41 -11.71 7.54 -1.27
C ALA A 41 -12.69 7.68 -0.11
N TRP A 42 -13.40 6.61 0.18
CA TRP A 42 -14.27 6.56 1.34
C TRP A 42 -13.42 6.69 2.61
N PRO A 43 -13.84 7.40 3.64
CA PRO A 43 -15.15 7.99 3.91
C PRO A 43 -15.36 9.43 3.40
N HIS A 44 -14.52 9.94 2.54
CA HIS A 44 -14.67 11.26 1.92
C HIS A 44 -14.63 12.41 2.93
N ASP A 45 -13.85 12.26 3.98
CA ASP A 45 -13.67 13.30 4.99
C ASP A 45 -12.50 14.20 4.59
N HIS A 46 -12.80 15.46 4.30
CA HIS A 46 -11.80 16.44 3.91
C HIS A 46 -11.53 17.47 5.02
N ALA A 47 -12.20 17.35 6.15
CA ALA A 47 -12.12 18.33 7.22
C ALA A 47 -11.21 17.91 8.37
N SER A 48 -11.08 16.60 8.62
CA SER A 48 -10.27 16.11 9.72
C SER A 48 -8.78 16.24 9.43
N PRO A 49 -7.95 16.53 10.43
CA PRO A 49 -6.50 16.55 10.26
C PRO A 49 -6.00 15.22 9.70
N TRP A 50 -4.94 15.29 8.91
CA TRP A 50 -4.37 14.10 8.31
C TRP A 50 -2.84 14.21 8.20
N GLN A 51 -2.17 13.07 8.34
CA GLN A 51 -0.74 12.94 8.07
C GLN A 51 -0.44 11.49 7.69
N VAL A 52 0.74 11.25 7.14
CA VAL A 52 1.21 9.89 6.88
C VAL A 52 1.28 9.14 8.20
N HIS A 53 0.72 7.93 8.23
CA HIS A 53 0.64 7.15 9.44
C HIS A 53 1.99 6.54 9.79
N PRO A 54 2.40 6.57 11.07
CA PRO A 54 3.69 5.98 11.46
C PRO A 54 3.71 4.47 11.27
N TRP A 55 4.79 3.95 10.71
CA TRP A 55 4.94 2.52 10.50
C TRP A 55 5.01 1.71 11.79
N THR A 56 5.45 2.34 12.87
CA THR A 56 5.63 1.68 14.16
C THR A 56 4.41 1.75 15.06
N ALA A 57 3.33 2.37 14.60
CA ALA A 57 2.12 2.54 15.40
C ALA A 57 1.35 1.24 15.54
N ASP A 58 0.68 1.07 16.67
CA ASP A 58 -0.27 -0.02 16.85
C ASP A 58 -1.49 0.19 15.95
N TRP A 59 -1.94 -0.87 15.29
CA TRP A 59 -3.06 -0.78 14.36
C TRP A 59 -4.38 -0.38 15.03
N TYR A 60 -4.55 -0.73 16.29
CA TYR A 60 -5.79 -0.51 17.00
C TYR A 60 -5.75 0.70 17.92
N GLU A 61 -4.68 1.49 17.85
CA GLU A 61 -4.56 2.72 18.61
C GLU A 61 -4.67 3.93 17.71
N HIS A 62 -5.38 4.96 18.20
CA HIS A 62 -5.43 6.24 17.54
C HIS A 62 -4.11 6.99 17.68
N GLN A 63 -3.66 7.60 16.60
CA GLN A 63 -2.60 8.60 16.65
C GLN A 63 -3.21 9.97 16.95
N SER A 64 -2.37 10.93 17.33
CA SER A 64 -2.88 12.25 17.76
C SER A 64 -3.70 12.94 16.66
N TYR A 65 -3.30 12.81 15.41
CA TYR A 65 -4.08 13.42 14.34
C TYR A 65 -5.45 12.77 14.16
N GLU A 66 -5.58 11.50 14.49
CA GLU A 66 -6.84 10.76 14.38
C GLU A 66 -7.82 11.10 15.50
N ARG A 67 -7.29 11.42 16.69
CA ARG A 67 -8.14 11.69 17.85
C ARG A 67 -8.97 12.96 17.70
N GLN A 68 -8.54 13.84 16.83
CA GLN A 68 -9.15 15.17 16.74
C GLN A 68 -10.53 15.17 16.12
N ASN A 69 -10.92 14.12 15.38
CA ASN A 69 -12.23 14.09 14.76
C ASN A 69 -13.30 13.41 15.62
N GLY A 70 -12.93 12.78 16.73
CA GLY A 70 -13.87 12.13 17.63
C GLY A 70 -14.53 10.89 17.04
N ARG A 71 -14.04 10.38 15.92
CA ARG A 71 -14.60 9.19 15.29
C ARG A 71 -13.92 7.93 15.82
N ASP A 72 -14.53 6.77 15.57
CA ASP A 72 -14.00 5.51 16.07
C ASP A 72 -12.80 5.04 15.23
N ILE A 73 -12.18 3.95 15.69
CA ILE A 73 -10.97 3.43 15.04
C ILE A 73 -11.29 2.92 13.62
N TRP A 74 -12.47 2.38 13.41
CA TRP A 74 -12.84 1.82 12.11
C TRP A 74 -12.98 2.90 11.04
N PHE A 75 -13.47 4.07 11.42
CA PHE A 75 -13.51 5.22 10.52
C PHE A 75 -12.08 5.68 10.20
N ASN A 76 -11.24 5.81 11.21
CA ASN A 76 -9.90 6.37 11.01
C ASN A 76 -8.97 5.42 10.26
N ILE A 77 -9.12 4.11 10.42
CA ILE A 77 -8.35 3.13 9.67
C ILE A 77 -8.49 3.34 8.17
N GLN A 78 -9.68 3.71 7.70
CA GLN A 78 -9.94 3.90 6.27
C GLN A 78 -9.15 5.07 5.69
N ARG A 79 -8.73 5.99 6.53
CA ARG A 79 -8.00 7.20 6.11
C ARG A 79 -6.49 7.04 6.19
N ARG A 80 -6.01 5.93 6.72
CA ARG A 80 -4.58 5.72 6.93
C ARG A 80 -3.85 5.44 5.63
N ARG A 81 -2.73 6.12 5.45
CA ARG A 81 -1.78 5.85 4.38
C ARG A 81 -0.40 5.83 5.02
N TYR A 82 0.36 4.79 4.72
CA TYR A 82 1.69 4.60 5.31
C TYR A 82 2.79 5.10 4.39
N GLY A 83 2.50 5.24 3.11
CA GLY A 83 3.48 5.77 2.17
C GLY A 83 4.38 4.73 1.55
N GLY A 84 4.05 3.45 1.63
CA GLY A 84 4.81 2.42 0.94
C GLY A 84 4.75 2.62 -0.57
N ASP A 85 5.80 2.19 -1.27
CA ASP A 85 5.95 2.44 -2.70
C ASP A 85 6.69 1.30 -3.39
N LEU A 86 6.83 1.41 -4.71
CA LEU A 86 7.55 0.40 -5.49
C LEU A 86 9.03 0.37 -5.14
N GLN A 87 9.62 1.52 -4.83
CA GLN A 87 11.02 1.57 -4.42
C GLN A 87 11.22 0.75 -3.13
N GLY A 88 10.26 0.81 -2.21
CA GLY A 88 10.31 0.00 -0.99
C GLY A 88 10.33 -1.49 -1.26
N ILE A 89 9.59 -1.94 -2.28
CA ILE A 89 9.61 -3.33 -2.69
C ILE A 89 10.98 -3.68 -3.29
N ILE A 90 11.49 -2.82 -4.17
CA ILE A 90 12.80 -3.02 -4.79
C ILE A 90 13.88 -3.15 -3.73
N ASP A 91 13.83 -2.31 -2.70
CA ASP A 91 14.83 -2.32 -1.62
C ASP A 91 14.83 -3.63 -0.85
N ARG A 92 13.75 -4.40 -0.91
CA ARG A 92 13.60 -5.64 -0.14
C ARG A 92 13.49 -6.88 -1.02
N LEU A 93 13.85 -6.80 -2.28
CA LEU A 93 13.80 -7.96 -3.17
C LEU A 93 14.67 -9.12 -2.67
N ASP A 94 15.84 -8.83 -2.12
CA ASP A 94 16.71 -9.86 -1.57
C ASP A 94 16.03 -10.61 -0.43
N TYR A 95 15.34 -9.90 0.44
CA TYR A 95 14.57 -10.50 1.52
C TYR A 95 13.50 -11.45 0.95
N LEU A 96 12.79 -11.00 -0.08
CA LEU A 96 11.72 -11.79 -0.68
C LEU A 96 12.27 -13.06 -1.33
N VAL A 97 13.42 -12.96 -1.99
CA VAL A 97 14.09 -14.13 -2.57
C VAL A 97 14.49 -15.12 -1.49
N GLU A 98 15.06 -14.64 -0.40
CA GLU A 98 15.44 -15.50 0.72
C GLU A 98 14.24 -16.21 1.35
N LEU A 99 13.09 -15.53 1.36
CA LEU A 99 11.85 -16.09 1.88
C LEU A 99 11.30 -17.22 0.98
N GLY A 100 11.78 -17.29 -0.25
CA GLY A 100 11.33 -18.31 -1.20
C GLY A 100 10.25 -17.82 -2.16
N VAL A 101 10.02 -16.51 -2.22
CA VAL A 101 9.02 -15.92 -3.12
C VAL A 101 9.57 -15.94 -4.53
N GLU A 102 8.72 -16.39 -5.46
CA GLU A 102 9.09 -16.52 -6.87
C GLU A 102 8.33 -15.57 -7.77
N GLY A 103 7.17 -15.11 -7.34
CA GLY A 103 6.37 -14.15 -8.09
C GLY A 103 5.70 -13.15 -7.15
N LEU A 104 5.51 -11.95 -7.65
CA LEU A 104 4.84 -10.88 -6.88
C LEU A 104 3.53 -10.53 -7.53
N TYR A 105 2.49 -10.38 -6.70
CA TYR A 105 1.20 -9.86 -7.10
C TYR A 105 0.98 -8.55 -6.36
N LEU A 106 0.99 -7.44 -7.11
CA LEU A 106 0.91 -6.11 -6.51
C LEU A 106 -0.52 -5.59 -6.55
N ASN A 107 -1.05 -5.21 -5.39
CA ASN A 107 -2.34 -4.56 -5.30
C ASN A 107 -2.16 -3.06 -5.36
N VAL A 108 -2.86 -2.41 -6.28
CA VAL A 108 -2.78 -0.97 -6.47
C VAL A 108 -3.82 -0.29 -5.59
N ASP A 109 -3.38 0.69 -4.79
CA ASP A 109 -4.28 1.55 -4.06
C ASP A 109 -4.83 2.60 -5.02
N PRO A 110 -6.15 2.64 -5.26
CA PRO A 110 -6.74 3.62 -6.18
C PRO A 110 -6.40 5.06 -5.80
N ALA A 111 -6.20 5.34 -4.52
CA ALA A 111 -5.84 6.68 -4.06
C ALA A 111 -4.42 7.09 -4.48
N ARG A 112 -3.63 6.15 -5.01
CA ARG A 112 -2.25 6.41 -5.40
C ARG A 112 -2.01 6.12 -6.88
N ARG A 113 -3.00 6.37 -7.68
CA ARG A 113 -2.88 6.15 -9.14
C ARG A 113 -1.70 6.86 -9.76
N GLN A 114 -1.38 8.06 -9.27
CA GLN A 114 -0.28 8.82 -9.84
C GLN A 114 1.06 8.12 -9.64
N GLY A 115 1.24 7.49 -8.48
CA GLY A 115 2.44 6.71 -8.24
C GLY A 115 2.57 5.53 -9.20
N VAL A 116 1.46 4.91 -9.54
CA VAL A 116 1.46 3.81 -10.51
C VAL A 116 1.86 4.31 -11.89
N HIS A 117 1.37 5.48 -12.29
CA HIS A 117 1.74 6.06 -13.58
C HIS A 117 3.23 6.33 -13.66
N LEU A 118 3.82 6.82 -12.60
CA LEU A 118 5.25 7.11 -12.59
C LEU A 118 6.10 5.84 -12.68
N ALA A 119 5.55 4.72 -12.26
CA ALA A 119 6.25 3.44 -12.33
C ALA A 119 6.28 2.85 -13.73
N GLN A 120 5.44 3.33 -14.61
CA GLN A 120 5.39 2.86 -15.99
C GLN A 120 6.47 3.51 -16.85
#